data_f1bcc507ac53d80ab2e04ae1278e6bcb
#
_entry.id   f1bcc507ac53d80ab2e04ae1278e6bcb
#
_cell.length_a   1.000
_cell.length_b   1.000
_cell.length_c   1.000
_cell.angle_alpha   90.00
_cell.angle_beta   90.00
_cell.angle_gamma   90.00
#
_symmetry.space_group_name_H-M   'P 1'
#
loop_
_entity.id
_entity.type
_entity.pdbx_description
1 polymer ?
#
loop_
_entity_poly.entity_id
_entity_poly.type
_entity_poly.pdbx_seq_one_letter_code
_entity_poly.pdbx_strand_id
1 'polypeptide(L)'
;MLDVWELISQYSSVYRVNVSTHILRTVRTCPSRPGVGGDKGGGRGQVDFTPPSHPVLEKALFLPPSLPPPHTLSQCGCVYVKSEHQCTLLPDARTQAPGAALLSIRQTPTMRGCSSRAKQNQDRAVCMTNCPTLIVTVGLPARGKTYISKKLTRYLNWIGVPTREFNVGQYRRDFVKIYKSFEFFRPDNEEGLKIRRQCASAALNDVRQYLTEEGGQVAVFDATNTTRERRETIIQFAEQNGFKVFFVESVCEDPDVIQENIVQVKLESPDYTNCNTEEAVEDFMKRIKCYENSYETLDEVLDRDLSYIKIMDVGQRYLVNRVLDHIQSRIVYYLMNIHITPRSIYLCRHGESELNVKGRIGGDSGLTTGGKEFAKKLNQFIQAQGISDLKVWTSQMKRTIQTAEALCVPYEQWKVLNEIDAGVCEEMMYEEIQGNYPLEFALRDQDKYRYRYPKGESYEDLVQRLEPVIMELERQENVLVVCHQAVMRCLLAYFLDKTAEELPYLKCPLHTVLKLTPVAYGCKVESISLNVDAVNTHRERPENVEVSRMSEEALLTVPAHQ
;
A
#
# COMPACT_ATOMS: atom_id res chain seq x y z
N MET A 1 -26.81 0.61 0.59
CA MET A 1 -25.96 -0.40 -0.10
C MET A 1 -25.80 -0.13 -1.60
N LEU A 2 -26.76 0.50 -2.26
CA LEU A 2 -26.66 0.92 -3.70
C LEU A 2 -25.74 2.13 -3.88
N ASP A 3 -25.78 3.10 -2.96
CA ASP A 3 -25.02 4.36 -3.08
C ASP A 3 -23.49 4.21 -2.99
N VAL A 4 -23.00 3.22 -2.24
CA VAL A 4 -21.56 2.96 -2.13
C VAL A 4 -20.98 2.32 -3.39
N TRP A 5 -21.79 1.50 -4.09
CA TRP A 5 -21.40 0.91 -5.37
C TRP A 5 -21.39 1.93 -6.50
N GLU A 6 -22.30 2.89 -6.49
CA GLU A 6 -22.31 3.99 -7.45
C GLU A 6 -21.12 4.94 -7.24
N LEU A 7 -20.76 5.27 -6.00
CA LEU A 7 -19.57 6.07 -5.70
C LEU A 7 -18.26 5.35 -6.13
N ILE A 8 -18.12 4.07 -5.82
CA ILE A 8 -16.99 3.25 -6.27
C ILE A 8 -16.96 3.14 -7.80
N SER A 9 -18.13 3.06 -8.45
CA SER A 9 -18.24 3.05 -9.91
C SER A 9 -17.86 4.38 -10.54
N GLN A 10 -18.22 5.52 -9.97
CA GLN A 10 -17.84 6.85 -10.46
C GLN A 10 -16.35 7.12 -10.31
N TYR A 11 -15.74 6.70 -9.20
CA TYR A 11 -14.27 6.85 -9.02
C TYR A 11 -13.46 5.87 -9.86
N SER A 12 -13.95 4.67 -10.13
CA SER A 12 -13.31 3.79 -11.13
C SER A 12 -13.42 4.31 -12.56
N SER A 13 -14.36 5.18 -12.90
CA SER A 13 -14.45 5.79 -14.24
C SER A 13 -13.40 6.88 -14.48
N VAL A 14 -12.95 7.59 -13.46
CA VAL A 14 -11.89 8.61 -13.57
C VAL A 14 -10.52 7.96 -13.77
N TYR A 15 -10.30 6.76 -13.22
CA TYR A 15 -9.09 5.96 -13.45
C TYR A 15 -9.18 5.04 -14.69
N ARG A 16 -10.35 4.94 -15.34
CA ARG A 16 -10.53 4.12 -16.56
C ARG A 16 -9.87 4.66 -17.82
N VAL A 17 -9.23 5.79 -17.81
CA VAL A 17 -8.57 6.34 -19.02
C VAL A 17 -7.31 5.57 -19.40
N ASN A 18 -6.75 4.70 -18.52
CA ASN A 18 -5.58 3.87 -18.89
C ASN A 18 -5.62 2.41 -18.41
N VAL A 19 -6.73 1.90 -17.88
CA VAL A 19 -6.85 0.49 -17.48
C VAL A 19 -7.89 -0.28 -18.31
N SER A 20 -8.44 0.36 -19.34
CA SER A 20 -9.32 -0.30 -20.29
C SER A 20 -8.48 -0.91 -21.40
N THR A 21 -7.96 -2.09 -21.16
CA THR A 21 -7.92 -3.19 -22.14
C THR A 21 -7.22 -4.41 -21.53
N HIS A 22 -7.97 -5.49 -21.47
CA HIS A 22 -7.52 -6.88 -21.35
C HIS A 22 -6.86 -7.33 -20.04
N ILE A 23 -7.67 -7.53 -18.99
CA ILE A 23 -7.49 -8.71 -18.16
C ILE A 23 -7.99 -9.91 -18.98
N LEU A 24 -7.18 -10.37 -19.92
CA LEU A 24 -7.33 -11.71 -20.49
C LEU A 24 -6.79 -12.68 -19.44
N ARG A 25 -7.68 -13.28 -18.67
CA ARG A 25 -7.38 -14.48 -17.87
C ARG A 25 -7.04 -15.60 -18.84
N THR A 26 -5.76 -15.80 -19.10
CA THR A 26 -5.29 -16.99 -19.79
C THR A 26 -4.86 -18.00 -18.74
N VAL A 27 -5.79 -18.82 -18.31
CA VAL A 27 -5.47 -20.02 -17.52
C VAL A 27 -4.93 -21.06 -18.50
N ARG A 28 -3.63 -21.33 -18.47
CA ARG A 28 -3.03 -22.45 -19.23
C ARG A 28 -2.77 -23.61 -18.28
N THR A 29 -3.34 -24.76 -18.59
CA THR A 29 -3.01 -26.03 -17.95
C THR A 29 -1.87 -26.72 -18.69
N CYS A 30 -0.94 -27.34 -17.99
CA CYS A 30 0.14 -28.15 -18.55
C CYS A 30 -0.42 -29.32 -19.36
N PRO A 31 0.12 -29.63 -20.55
CA PRO A 31 -0.28 -30.82 -21.29
C PRO A 31 0.25 -32.08 -20.58
N SER A 32 -0.64 -33.05 -20.37
CA SER A 32 -0.31 -34.37 -19.86
C SER A 32 0.62 -35.13 -20.82
N ARG A 33 1.68 -35.74 -20.29
CA ARG A 33 2.61 -36.59 -21.01
C ARG A 33 1.90 -37.86 -21.55
N PRO A 34 2.22 -38.34 -22.78
CA PRO A 34 1.79 -39.64 -23.25
C PRO A 34 2.55 -40.73 -22.50
N GLY A 35 1.80 -41.68 -21.95
CA GLY A 35 2.35 -42.86 -21.29
C GLY A 35 2.95 -43.83 -22.30
N VAL A 36 4.12 -44.34 -21.94
CA VAL A 36 4.78 -45.47 -22.62
C VAL A 36 4.07 -46.76 -22.22
N GLY A 37 3.69 -47.57 -23.22
CA GLY A 37 3.00 -48.82 -23.05
C GLY A 37 3.86 -49.93 -22.45
N GLY A 38 3.20 -50.84 -21.78
CA GLY A 38 3.72 -52.13 -21.31
C GLY A 38 2.57 -53.09 -21.13
N ASP A 39 2.58 -54.07 -22.02
CA ASP A 39 1.65 -55.16 -22.29
C ASP A 39 1.52 -56.17 -21.12
N LYS A 40 0.33 -56.69 -20.88
CA LYS A 40 -0.15 -58.08 -20.80
C LYS A 40 -1.30 -58.33 -19.79
N GLY A 41 -2.35 -58.94 -20.36
CA GLY A 41 -2.99 -60.12 -19.74
C GLY A 41 -4.37 -59.97 -19.09
N GLY A 42 -5.40 -60.28 -19.87
CA GLY A 42 -6.42 -61.25 -19.50
C GLY A 42 -7.60 -60.85 -18.60
N GLY A 43 -8.82 -60.98 -19.15
CA GLY A 43 -9.99 -61.23 -18.31
C GLY A 43 -11.29 -60.54 -18.76
N ARG A 44 -12.12 -61.29 -19.44
CA ARG A 44 -13.47 -60.97 -19.94
C ARG A 44 -14.43 -60.57 -18.80
N GLY A 45 -15.33 -59.63 -19.09
CA GLY A 45 -16.54 -59.40 -18.32
C GLY A 45 -17.39 -58.33 -19.00
N GLN A 46 -18.28 -58.76 -19.87
CA GLN A 46 -19.29 -57.99 -20.58
C GLN A 46 -20.47 -57.70 -19.62
N VAL A 47 -20.87 -56.47 -19.49
CA VAL A 47 -22.26 -56.11 -19.07
C VAL A 47 -22.67 -54.84 -19.83
N ASP A 48 -23.64 -55.03 -20.72
CA ASP A 48 -24.39 -54.01 -21.43
C ASP A 48 -25.28 -53.22 -20.45
N PHE A 49 -25.34 -51.93 -20.63
CA PHE A 49 -26.54 -51.15 -20.36
C PHE A 49 -26.65 -49.93 -21.29
N THR A 50 -27.72 -49.96 -22.08
CA THR A 50 -28.21 -48.96 -23.02
C THR A 50 -28.79 -47.73 -22.31
N PRO A 51 -28.79 -46.54 -22.93
CA PRO A 51 -29.39 -45.31 -22.38
C PRO A 51 -30.88 -45.17 -22.78
N PRO A 52 -31.69 -44.46 -22.01
CA PRO A 52 -33.04 -44.10 -22.45
C PRO A 52 -33.08 -42.73 -23.16
N SER A 53 -33.92 -42.72 -24.14
CA SER A 53 -34.30 -41.80 -25.18
C SER A 53 -34.88 -40.45 -24.73
N HIS A 54 -34.68 -39.48 -25.62
CA HIS A 54 -35.31 -38.15 -25.69
C HIS A 54 -36.87 -38.13 -25.69
N PRO A 55 -37.45 -36.90 -25.49
CA PRO A 55 -38.19 -36.38 -26.64
C PRO A 55 -37.85 -34.95 -27.09
N VAL A 56 -37.98 -34.80 -28.37
CA VAL A 56 -37.92 -33.63 -29.23
C VAL A 56 -39.12 -32.69 -28.97
N LEU A 57 -38.90 -31.39 -29.03
CA LEU A 57 -39.92 -30.43 -29.42
C LEU A 57 -39.29 -29.31 -30.27
N GLU A 58 -40.03 -29.04 -31.35
CA GLU A 58 -39.69 -28.24 -32.52
C GLU A 58 -39.67 -26.72 -32.33
N LYS A 59 -38.80 -26.12 -33.14
CA LYS A 59 -38.88 -24.89 -33.94
C LYS A 59 -39.72 -23.69 -33.47
N ALA A 60 -39.04 -22.54 -33.40
CA ALA A 60 -39.46 -21.31 -34.10
C ALA A 60 -38.26 -20.43 -34.44
N LEU A 61 -38.00 -20.26 -35.71
CA LEU A 61 -37.12 -19.29 -36.35
C LEU A 61 -37.77 -17.91 -36.27
N PHE A 62 -37.04 -16.89 -35.75
CA PHE A 62 -37.27 -15.49 -36.11
C PHE A 62 -35.91 -14.82 -36.38
N LEU A 63 -35.80 -14.36 -37.63
CA LEU A 63 -34.72 -13.48 -38.12
C LEU A 63 -34.96 -12.04 -37.66
N PRO A 64 -33.93 -11.24 -37.41
CA PRO A 64 -34.08 -9.82 -37.11
C PRO A 64 -34.18 -8.98 -38.38
N PRO A 65 -34.89 -7.83 -38.34
CA PRO A 65 -34.99 -6.92 -39.47
C PRO A 65 -33.76 -6.00 -39.60
N SER A 66 -33.48 -5.70 -40.84
CA SER A 66 -32.43 -4.89 -41.45
C SER A 66 -32.33 -3.45 -40.92
N LEU A 67 -31.08 -2.95 -40.86
CA LEU A 67 -30.72 -1.55 -40.66
C LEU A 67 -31.06 -0.67 -41.90
N PRO A 68 -31.46 0.61 -41.68
CA PRO A 68 -31.39 1.65 -42.71
C PRO A 68 -30.10 2.49 -42.63
N PRO A 69 -29.75 3.21 -43.73
CA PRO A 69 -28.46 3.88 -43.91
C PRO A 69 -28.35 5.28 -43.25
N PRO A 70 -27.19 5.92 -43.26
CA PRO A 70 -26.87 7.06 -42.40
C PRO A 70 -27.34 8.38 -43.00
N HIS A 71 -27.95 9.25 -42.19
CA HIS A 71 -28.15 10.66 -42.50
C HIS A 71 -27.49 11.58 -41.47
N THR A 72 -26.57 12.38 -42.01
CA THR A 72 -26.24 13.79 -41.72
C THR A 72 -26.31 14.36 -40.31
N LEU A 73 -25.16 14.86 -39.93
CA LEU A 73 -24.84 15.88 -38.93
C LEU A 73 -25.92 16.92 -38.63
N SER A 74 -26.20 17.10 -37.34
CA SER A 74 -26.73 18.36 -36.83
C SER A 74 -26.17 18.63 -35.43
N GLN A 75 -25.58 19.77 -35.33
CA GLN A 75 -24.95 20.48 -34.23
C GLN A 75 -25.70 20.40 -32.91
N CYS A 76 -24.96 20.13 -31.82
CA CYS A 76 -25.34 20.58 -30.48
C CYS A 76 -24.19 21.41 -29.92
N GLY A 77 -24.47 22.69 -29.66
CA GLY A 77 -23.49 23.69 -29.30
C GLY A 77 -23.00 23.59 -27.86
N CYS A 78 -21.71 23.61 -27.72
CA CYS A 78 -21.06 23.98 -26.47
C CYS A 78 -20.83 25.48 -26.46
N VAL A 79 -21.41 26.18 -25.50
CA VAL A 79 -21.16 27.60 -25.25
C VAL A 79 -19.81 27.73 -24.56
N TYR A 80 -18.81 28.19 -25.31
CA TYR A 80 -17.55 28.70 -24.74
C TYR A 80 -17.70 30.20 -24.46
N VAL A 81 -17.53 30.59 -23.22
CA VAL A 81 -17.35 32.01 -22.87
C VAL A 81 -15.86 32.31 -23.02
N LYS A 82 -15.50 33.01 -24.07
CA LYS A 82 -14.20 33.68 -24.24
C LYS A 82 -14.21 34.98 -23.48
N SER A 83 -13.28 35.16 -22.56
CA SER A 83 -12.87 36.50 -22.13
C SER A 83 -11.60 36.87 -22.86
N GLU A 84 -11.71 37.83 -23.76
CA GLU A 84 -10.62 38.47 -24.44
C GLU A 84 -9.95 39.48 -23.49
N HIS A 85 -8.62 39.37 -23.34
CA HIS A 85 -7.77 40.50 -23.01
C HIS A 85 -6.59 40.50 -23.98
N GLN A 86 -6.58 41.55 -24.80
CA GLN A 86 -5.57 41.91 -25.79
C GLN A 86 -4.22 42.18 -25.12
N CYS A 87 -3.19 41.50 -25.57
CA CYS A 87 -1.80 41.95 -25.43
C CYS A 87 -1.39 42.70 -26.71
N THR A 88 -1.17 44.00 -26.59
CA THR A 88 -0.49 44.82 -27.56
C THR A 88 1.03 44.72 -27.37
N LEU A 89 1.70 44.29 -28.42
CA LEU A 89 3.16 44.40 -28.58
C LEU A 89 3.53 45.83 -29.02
N LEU A 90 4.51 46.42 -28.41
CA LEU A 90 5.34 47.53 -28.99
C LEU A 90 6.82 47.37 -28.56
N PRO A 91 7.77 47.92 -29.35
CA PRO A 91 9.06 47.31 -29.55
C PRO A 91 10.24 47.93 -28.76
N ASP A 92 11.38 47.24 -28.89
CA ASP A 92 12.75 47.56 -28.47
C ASP A 92 13.17 49.04 -28.37
N ALA A 93 13.82 49.39 -27.27
CA ALA A 93 14.91 50.37 -27.27
C ALA A 93 15.90 50.12 -26.11
N ARG A 94 17.15 50.00 -26.50
CA ARG A 94 18.36 49.83 -25.67
C ARG A 94 18.63 51.06 -24.79
N THR A 95 19.24 50.84 -23.62
CA THR A 95 20.48 51.44 -23.08
C THR A 95 20.41 51.92 -21.63
N GLN A 96 21.44 51.48 -20.89
CA GLN A 96 22.15 52.12 -19.76
C GLN A 96 21.54 52.11 -18.35
N ALA A 97 22.25 51.42 -17.44
CA ALA A 97 22.28 51.66 -15.98
C ALA A 97 23.10 52.94 -15.68
N PRO A 98 23.20 53.53 -14.47
CA PRO A 98 23.09 52.93 -13.12
C PRO A 98 22.40 53.86 -12.06
N GLY A 99 22.21 53.36 -10.85
CA GLY A 99 22.02 54.21 -9.71
C GLY A 99 21.12 53.66 -8.58
N ALA A 100 21.71 53.41 -7.45
CA ALA A 100 21.08 52.98 -6.21
C ALA A 100 20.15 54.03 -5.59
N ALA A 101 19.01 53.60 -5.03
CA ALA A 101 18.33 54.34 -3.96
C ALA A 101 17.43 53.40 -3.12
N LEU A 102 17.77 53.32 -1.85
CA LEU A 102 16.93 52.79 -0.77
C LEU A 102 15.65 53.61 -0.66
N LEU A 103 14.50 52.95 -0.59
CA LEU A 103 13.27 53.58 -0.11
C LEU A 103 12.53 52.65 0.86
N SER A 104 12.47 53.10 2.09
CA SER A 104 11.70 52.60 3.20
C SER A 104 10.19 52.64 2.88
N ILE A 105 9.48 51.53 3.12
CA ILE A 105 8.02 51.52 3.08
C ILE A 105 7.49 51.58 4.51
N ARG A 106 6.78 52.66 4.78
CA ARG A 106 6.05 52.97 6.01
C ARG A 106 4.86 52.04 6.19
N GLN A 107 4.68 51.64 7.41
CA GLN A 107 3.45 51.07 7.95
C GLN A 107 2.27 52.05 7.83
N THR A 108 1.09 51.59 7.49
CA THR A 108 -0.18 52.30 7.65
C THR A 108 -1.26 51.35 8.21
N PRO A 109 -2.32 51.88 8.79
CA PRO A 109 -2.81 51.38 10.08
C PRO A 109 -4.06 50.49 10.00
N THR A 110 -4.25 49.73 11.07
CA THR A 110 -5.44 49.01 11.50
C THR A 110 -6.78 49.70 11.21
N MET A 111 -7.66 48.95 10.53
CA MET A 111 -9.11 49.21 10.59
C MET A 111 -9.82 48.07 11.31
N ARG A 112 -10.63 48.44 12.28
CA ARG A 112 -11.44 47.57 13.14
C ARG A 112 -12.71 47.12 12.46
N GLY A 113 -13.02 45.84 12.65
CA GLY A 113 -14.35 45.33 12.94
C GLY A 113 -15.43 45.39 11.86
N CYS A 114 -15.70 44.23 11.26
CA CYS A 114 -17.07 43.88 10.89
C CYS A 114 -17.23 42.36 10.74
N SER A 115 -18.17 41.84 11.50
CA SER A 115 -18.96 40.63 11.35
C SER A 115 -18.27 39.33 10.91
N SER A 116 -17.97 38.50 11.91
CA SER A 116 -17.24 37.21 11.82
C SER A 116 -18.08 35.99 11.37
N ARG A 117 -19.32 36.09 10.91
CA ARG A 117 -20.14 34.95 10.56
C ARG A 117 -20.30 34.65 9.04
N ALA A 118 -20.01 35.61 8.18
CA ALA A 118 -20.13 35.43 6.73
C ALA A 118 -18.82 34.97 6.05
N LYS A 119 -17.65 35.18 6.71
CA LYS A 119 -16.35 34.76 6.16
C LYS A 119 -16.00 33.29 6.37
N GLN A 120 -16.58 32.63 7.37
CA GLN A 120 -16.28 31.21 7.66
C GLN A 120 -16.75 30.22 6.58
N ASN A 121 -17.72 30.57 5.75
CA ASN A 121 -18.20 29.67 4.69
C ASN A 121 -17.48 29.83 3.33
N GLN A 122 -16.74 30.90 3.11
CA GLN A 122 -15.99 31.11 1.86
C GLN A 122 -14.55 30.57 1.92
N ASP A 123 -13.92 30.54 3.09
CA ASP A 123 -12.56 29.99 3.25
C ASP A 123 -12.52 28.47 3.29
N ARG A 124 -13.66 27.79 3.50
CA ARG A 124 -13.77 26.32 3.43
C ARG A 124 -13.63 25.71 2.01
N ALA A 125 -13.74 26.52 0.98
CA ALA A 125 -13.74 26.02 -0.41
C ALA A 125 -12.35 25.96 -1.08
N VAL A 126 -11.31 26.55 -0.48
CA VAL A 126 -10.00 26.75 -1.15
C VAL A 126 -8.90 25.79 -0.69
N CYS A 127 -9.11 25.00 0.39
CA CYS A 127 -8.07 24.11 0.93
C CYS A 127 -8.40 22.63 0.72
N MET A 128 -8.66 22.20 -0.52
CA MET A 128 -9.13 20.83 -0.78
C MET A 128 -8.02 19.80 -0.99
N THR A 129 -6.78 20.17 -1.27
CA THR A 129 -5.74 19.21 -1.70
C THR A 129 -4.61 18.95 -0.71
N ASN A 130 -4.33 19.85 0.24
CA ASN A 130 -3.14 19.73 1.11
C ASN A 130 -3.39 19.98 2.60
N CYS A 131 -4.62 19.92 3.10
CA CYS A 131 -4.87 20.02 4.53
C CYS A 131 -4.35 18.80 5.28
N PRO A 132 -3.50 18.94 6.30
CA PRO A 132 -3.06 17.83 7.13
C PRO A 132 -4.24 17.09 7.75
N THR A 133 -4.12 15.78 7.85
CA THR A 133 -5.20 14.92 8.35
C THR A 133 -4.81 14.24 9.64
N LEU A 134 -5.67 14.34 10.66
CA LEU A 134 -5.56 13.64 11.93
C LEU A 134 -6.50 12.43 11.91
N ILE A 135 -5.93 11.23 11.87
CA ILE A 135 -6.66 9.97 11.99
C ILE A 135 -6.75 9.63 13.47
N VAL A 136 -7.95 9.35 13.95
CA VAL A 136 -8.22 9.09 15.37
C VAL A 136 -8.83 7.71 15.52
N THR A 137 -8.14 6.80 16.23
CA THR A 137 -8.70 5.48 16.52
C THR A 137 -9.73 5.56 17.63
N VAL A 138 -10.80 4.75 17.50
CA VAL A 138 -11.89 4.64 18.48
C VAL A 138 -12.14 3.17 18.78
N GLY A 139 -12.49 2.83 20.03
CA GLY A 139 -12.92 1.51 20.42
C GLY A 139 -12.26 0.99 21.71
N LEU A 140 -12.78 -0.11 22.23
CA LEU A 140 -12.33 -0.77 23.45
C LEU A 140 -10.90 -1.34 23.32
N PRO A 141 -10.16 -1.53 24.43
CA PRO A 141 -8.87 -2.22 24.38
C PRO A 141 -8.97 -3.63 23.75
N ALA A 142 -7.88 -4.13 23.19
CA ALA A 142 -7.78 -5.42 22.50
C ALA A 142 -8.72 -5.61 21.27
N ARG A 143 -9.11 -4.51 20.61
CA ARG A 143 -9.93 -4.53 19.39
C ARG A 143 -9.11 -4.18 18.13
N GLY A 144 -7.81 -4.46 18.09
CA GLY A 144 -6.97 -4.31 16.90
C GLY A 144 -6.57 -2.88 16.52
N LYS A 145 -6.93 -1.83 17.29
CA LYS A 145 -6.63 -0.42 16.94
C LYS A 145 -5.17 -0.16 16.60
N THR A 146 -4.24 -0.55 17.47
CA THR A 146 -2.80 -0.36 17.25
C THR A 146 -2.29 -1.14 16.03
N TYR A 147 -2.86 -2.32 15.75
CA TYR A 147 -2.57 -3.06 14.52
C TYR A 147 -2.98 -2.27 13.29
N ILE A 148 -4.20 -1.73 13.29
CA ILE A 148 -4.72 -0.86 12.23
C ILE A 148 -3.84 0.38 12.08
N SER A 149 -3.50 1.07 13.18
CA SER A 149 -2.66 2.27 13.18
C SER A 149 -1.30 2.01 12.53
N LYS A 150 -0.61 0.95 12.93
CA LYS A 150 0.71 0.59 12.38
C LYS A 150 0.65 0.21 10.91
N LYS A 151 -0.33 -0.61 10.53
CA LYS A 151 -0.51 -0.99 9.14
C LYS A 151 -0.84 0.21 8.25
N LEU A 152 -1.72 1.09 8.72
CA LEU A 152 -2.11 2.29 8.00
C LEU A 152 -0.94 3.28 7.85
N THR A 153 -0.18 3.51 8.93
CA THR A 153 1.03 4.35 8.90
C THR A 153 2.04 3.83 7.88
N ARG A 154 2.31 2.53 7.89
CA ARG A 154 3.21 1.87 6.94
C ARG A 154 2.73 2.02 5.49
N TYR A 155 1.45 1.77 5.23
CA TYR A 155 0.87 1.92 3.90
C TYR A 155 0.97 3.35 3.37
N LEU A 156 0.59 4.33 4.19
CA LEU A 156 0.62 5.74 3.78
C LEU A 156 2.05 6.22 3.51
N ASN A 157 3.01 5.86 4.36
CA ASN A 157 4.43 6.16 4.13
C ASN A 157 4.95 5.49 2.84
N TRP A 158 4.58 4.24 2.61
CA TRP A 158 4.99 3.51 1.41
C TRP A 158 4.50 4.17 0.12
N ILE A 159 3.25 4.67 0.10
CA ILE A 159 2.71 5.41 -1.06
C ILE A 159 3.20 6.86 -1.16
N GLY A 160 4.11 7.29 -0.29
CA GLY A 160 4.71 8.63 -0.32
C GLY A 160 3.93 9.71 0.43
N VAL A 161 3.01 9.34 1.33
CA VAL A 161 2.30 10.27 2.22
C VAL A 161 2.97 10.26 3.59
N PRO A 162 3.74 11.29 3.98
CA PRO A 162 4.44 11.37 5.27
C PRO A 162 3.47 11.20 6.44
N THR A 163 3.60 10.08 7.15
CA THR A 163 2.67 9.69 8.22
C THR A 163 3.42 9.23 9.46
N ARG A 164 2.93 9.63 10.65
CA ARG A 164 3.47 9.20 11.95
C ARG A 164 2.36 8.76 12.89
N GLU A 165 2.61 7.66 13.63
CA GLU A 165 1.75 7.17 14.71
C GLU A 165 2.12 7.84 16.03
N PHE A 166 1.11 8.29 16.78
CA PHE A 166 1.21 8.83 18.14
C PHE A 166 0.38 7.97 19.08
N ASN A 167 1.02 6.97 19.69
CA ASN A 167 0.35 6.00 20.56
C ASN A 167 0.32 6.50 22.00
N VAL A 168 -0.84 6.98 22.46
CA VAL A 168 -1.02 7.53 23.81
C VAL A 168 -0.69 6.52 24.90
N GLY A 169 -0.81 5.23 24.63
CA GLY A 169 -0.36 4.17 25.53
C GLY A 169 1.15 4.18 25.76
N GLN A 170 1.94 4.58 24.76
CA GLN A 170 3.39 4.74 24.91
C GLN A 170 3.71 5.94 25.81
N TYR A 171 3.12 7.12 25.56
CA TYR A 171 3.27 8.30 26.43
C TYR A 171 2.94 7.97 27.88
N ARG A 172 1.91 7.18 28.13
CA ARG A 172 1.56 6.73 29.48
C ARG A 172 2.66 5.85 30.09
N ARG A 173 3.24 4.92 29.34
CA ARG A 173 4.34 4.05 29.80
C ARG A 173 5.59 4.84 30.10
N ASP A 174 5.91 5.83 29.29
CA ASP A 174 7.08 6.70 29.48
C ASP A 174 6.92 7.59 30.72
N PHE A 175 5.68 8.02 31.01
CA PHE A 175 5.35 8.82 32.18
C PHE A 175 5.25 7.97 33.46
N VAL A 176 4.56 6.81 33.41
CA VAL A 176 4.38 5.88 34.52
C VAL A 176 5.22 4.64 34.26
N LYS A 177 6.45 4.64 34.75
CA LYS A 177 7.43 3.56 34.50
C LYS A 177 7.03 2.19 35.08
N ILE A 178 6.19 2.16 36.11
CA ILE A 178 5.75 0.94 36.79
C ILE A 178 4.22 0.86 36.70
N TYR A 179 3.73 -0.04 35.87
CA TYR A 179 2.32 -0.40 35.84
C TYR A 179 1.99 -1.29 37.05
N LYS A 180 0.99 -0.93 37.84
CA LYS A 180 0.62 -1.68 39.03
C LYS A 180 -0.58 -2.61 38.80
N SER A 181 -1.67 -2.08 38.23
CA SER A 181 -2.90 -2.85 37.98
C SER A 181 -3.92 -2.08 37.13
N PHE A 182 -5.03 -2.75 36.76
CA PHE A 182 -6.18 -2.15 36.06
C PHE A 182 -6.80 -0.97 36.81
N GLU A 183 -6.58 -0.85 38.12
CA GLU A 183 -7.13 0.25 38.97
C GLU A 183 -6.71 1.63 38.45
N PHE A 184 -5.54 1.74 37.78
CA PHE A 184 -5.12 2.95 37.11
C PHE A 184 -6.14 3.44 36.06
N PHE A 185 -6.93 2.54 35.48
CA PHE A 185 -7.90 2.85 34.43
C PHE A 185 -9.34 3.02 34.94
N ARG A 186 -9.59 2.81 36.22
CA ARG A 186 -10.91 3.01 36.80
C ARG A 186 -11.40 4.44 36.62
N PRO A 187 -12.70 4.65 36.35
CA PRO A 187 -13.28 5.99 36.17
C PRO A 187 -13.19 6.86 37.43
N ASP A 188 -13.19 6.25 38.61
CA ASP A 188 -13.12 6.92 39.91
C ASP A 188 -11.66 7.20 40.38
N ASN A 189 -10.66 6.76 39.64
CA ASN A 189 -9.26 7.08 39.92
C ASN A 189 -8.88 8.44 39.30
N GLU A 190 -9.04 9.50 40.11
CA GLU A 190 -8.77 10.89 39.67
C GLU A 190 -7.31 11.11 39.25
N GLU A 191 -6.34 10.52 39.98
CA GLU A 191 -4.91 10.61 39.63
C GLU A 191 -4.62 9.94 38.30
N GLY A 192 -5.10 8.72 38.11
CA GLY A 192 -5.00 8.00 36.84
C GLY A 192 -5.65 8.76 35.69
N LEU A 193 -6.78 9.41 35.94
CA LEU A 193 -7.48 10.23 34.95
C LEU A 193 -6.69 11.48 34.57
N LYS A 194 -6.09 12.16 35.56
CA LYS A 194 -5.22 13.33 35.34
C LYS A 194 -4.00 12.96 34.49
N ILE A 195 -3.31 11.87 34.82
CA ILE A 195 -2.15 11.38 34.06
C ILE A 195 -2.55 11.03 32.62
N ARG A 196 -3.66 10.32 32.41
CA ARG A 196 -4.15 9.97 31.07
C ARG A 196 -4.48 11.21 30.24
N ARG A 197 -5.06 12.26 30.84
CA ARG A 197 -5.31 13.55 30.17
C ARG A 197 -4.00 14.24 29.79
N GLN A 198 -3.02 14.26 30.68
CA GLN A 198 -1.70 14.85 30.40
C GLN A 198 -0.98 14.14 29.26
N CYS A 199 -0.94 12.80 29.28
CA CYS A 199 -0.33 12.01 28.20
C CYS A 199 -0.99 12.27 26.84
N ALA A 200 -2.31 12.39 26.85
CA ALA A 200 -3.03 12.66 25.62
C ALA A 200 -2.82 14.10 25.12
N SER A 201 -2.68 15.09 26.02
CA SER A 201 -2.34 16.47 25.66
C SER A 201 -0.92 16.56 25.09
N ALA A 202 0.05 15.86 25.70
CA ALA A 202 1.41 15.78 25.18
C ALA A 202 1.43 15.18 23.76
N ALA A 203 0.74 14.06 23.55
CA ALA A 203 0.65 13.45 22.23
C ALA A 203 -0.01 14.37 21.17
N LEU A 204 -1.05 15.15 21.55
CA LEU A 204 -1.65 16.13 20.64
C LEU A 204 -0.70 17.31 20.33
N ASN A 205 0.12 17.73 21.28
CA ASN A 205 1.15 18.74 21.00
C ASN A 205 2.19 18.23 19.99
N ASP A 206 2.63 16.99 20.14
CA ASP A 206 3.58 16.38 19.19
C ASP A 206 2.92 16.17 17.81
N VAL A 207 1.62 15.83 17.76
CA VAL A 207 0.84 15.82 16.52
C VAL A 207 0.86 17.18 15.84
N ARG A 208 0.62 18.25 16.61
CA ARG A 208 0.65 19.61 16.07
C ARG A 208 2.03 19.94 15.50
N GLN A 209 3.08 19.71 16.26
CA GLN A 209 4.46 19.96 15.82
C GLN A 209 4.76 19.19 14.53
N TYR A 210 4.42 17.91 14.48
CA TYR A 210 4.64 17.07 13.31
C TYR A 210 3.93 17.59 12.06
N LEU A 211 2.64 17.95 12.19
CA LEU A 211 1.82 18.38 11.06
C LEU A 211 2.10 19.84 10.62
N THR A 212 2.66 20.70 11.50
CA THR A 212 2.90 22.11 11.17
C THR A 212 4.37 22.45 10.92
N GLU A 213 5.31 21.76 11.57
CA GLU A 213 6.72 22.13 11.58
C GLU A 213 7.63 21.10 10.91
N GLU A 214 7.29 19.80 11.01
CA GLU A 214 8.14 18.70 10.50
C GLU A 214 7.74 18.22 9.10
N GLY A 215 6.73 18.83 8.47
CA GLY A 215 6.30 18.48 7.11
C GLY A 215 5.44 17.21 7.02
N GLY A 216 4.87 16.74 8.14
CA GLY A 216 3.92 15.64 8.16
C GLY A 216 2.62 15.97 7.43
N GLN A 217 2.02 15.00 6.77
CA GLN A 217 0.73 15.14 6.10
C GLN A 217 -0.39 14.42 6.84
N VAL A 218 -0.09 13.30 7.48
CA VAL A 218 -1.06 12.50 8.23
C VAL A 218 -0.47 12.15 9.59
N ALA A 219 -1.25 12.36 10.65
CA ALA A 219 -0.94 11.88 12.00
C ALA A 219 -1.98 10.85 12.42
N VAL A 220 -1.54 9.72 12.99
CA VAL A 220 -2.42 8.67 13.51
C VAL A 220 -2.38 8.73 15.04
N PHE A 221 -3.46 9.19 15.65
CA PHE A 221 -3.62 9.31 17.11
C PHE A 221 -4.23 8.03 17.66
N ASP A 222 -3.36 7.11 18.10
CA ASP A 222 -3.76 5.79 18.59
C ASP A 222 -4.06 5.79 20.09
N ALA A 223 -5.35 5.77 20.41
CA ALA A 223 -5.88 5.65 21.76
C ALA A 223 -7.25 4.96 21.75
N THR A 224 -7.89 4.83 22.92
CA THR A 224 -9.25 4.27 23.01
C THR A 224 -10.33 5.23 22.53
N ASN A 225 -10.22 6.52 22.88
CA ASN A 225 -11.12 7.63 22.52
C ASN A 225 -12.62 7.27 22.65
N THR A 226 -12.95 6.59 23.76
CA THR A 226 -14.22 5.90 23.97
C THR A 226 -15.42 6.81 24.19
N THR A 227 -15.22 8.04 24.64
CA THR A 227 -16.33 8.98 24.95
C THR A 227 -16.46 10.07 23.89
N ARG A 228 -17.69 10.59 23.68
CA ARG A 228 -17.95 11.74 22.81
C ARG A 228 -17.22 12.98 23.28
N GLU A 229 -17.22 13.26 24.60
CA GLU A 229 -16.46 14.38 25.19
C GLU A 229 -14.98 14.35 24.76
N ARG A 230 -14.38 13.14 24.79
CA ARG A 230 -12.99 12.97 24.39
C ARG A 230 -12.79 13.22 22.88
N ARG A 231 -13.69 12.72 22.04
CA ARG A 231 -13.65 12.95 20.59
C ARG A 231 -13.88 14.42 20.26
N GLU A 232 -14.81 15.08 20.93
CA GLU A 232 -15.07 16.50 20.77
C GLU A 232 -13.84 17.36 21.11
N THR A 233 -13.12 17.04 22.19
CA THR A 233 -11.85 17.70 22.53
C THR A 233 -10.82 17.59 21.38
N ILE A 234 -10.76 16.44 20.70
CA ILE A 234 -9.85 16.23 19.58
C ILE A 234 -10.33 17.00 18.33
N ILE A 235 -11.63 17.05 18.08
CA ILE A 235 -12.22 17.82 16.99
C ILE A 235 -11.89 19.30 17.16
N GLN A 236 -12.13 19.86 18.35
CA GLN A 236 -11.81 21.26 18.68
C GLN A 236 -10.31 21.56 18.51
N PHE A 237 -9.44 20.64 18.96
CA PHE A 237 -8.00 20.76 18.74
C PHE A 237 -7.66 20.83 17.24
N ALA A 238 -8.25 19.95 16.44
CA ALA A 238 -8.00 19.89 15.00
C ALA A 238 -8.53 21.15 14.28
N GLU A 239 -9.72 21.62 14.64
CA GLU A 239 -10.30 22.85 14.10
C GLU A 239 -9.45 24.09 14.41
N GLN A 240 -8.93 24.20 15.63
CA GLN A 240 -8.04 25.30 16.04
C GLN A 240 -6.74 25.33 15.24
N ASN A 241 -6.25 24.16 14.78
CA ASN A 241 -5.01 24.04 14.03
C ASN A 241 -5.23 23.88 12.51
N GLY A 242 -6.47 23.85 12.03
CA GLY A 242 -6.79 23.68 10.61
C GLY A 242 -6.58 22.27 10.06
N PHE A 243 -6.65 21.24 10.90
CA PHE A 243 -6.52 19.84 10.51
C PHE A 243 -7.88 19.22 10.17
N LYS A 244 -7.90 18.30 9.22
CA LYS A 244 -9.05 17.41 8.99
C LYS A 244 -9.00 16.26 9.99
N VAL A 245 -10.16 15.82 10.46
CA VAL A 245 -10.26 14.64 11.34
C VAL A 245 -10.94 13.50 10.58
N PHE A 246 -10.40 12.30 10.72
CA PHE A 246 -11.00 11.08 10.25
C PHE A 246 -10.95 10.02 11.36
N PHE A 247 -12.12 9.54 11.79
CA PHE A 247 -12.20 8.52 12.84
C PHE A 247 -12.16 7.12 12.26
N VAL A 248 -11.45 6.23 12.95
CA VAL A 248 -11.39 4.80 12.64
C VAL A 248 -11.82 4.03 13.87
N GLU A 249 -13.07 3.57 13.88
CA GLU A 249 -13.59 2.77 14.98
C GLU A 249 -13.45 1.28 14.67
N SER A 250 -12.91 0.53 15.64
CA SER A 250 -12.80 -0.93 15.57
C SER A 250 -13.66 -1.57 16.66
N VAL A 251 -14.68 -2.31 16.23
CA VAL A 251 -15.65 -3.01 17.08
C VAL A 251 -15.54 -4.49 16.84
N CYS A 252 -15.37 -5.25 17.92
CA CYS A 252 -15.38 -6.71 17.89
C CYS A 252 -15.95 -7.20 19.22
N GLU A 253 -16.96 -8.05 19.16
CA GLU A 253 -17.61 -8.64 20.33
C GLU A 253 -17.26 -10.13 20.53
N ASP A 254 -16.56 -10.72 19.56
CA ASP A 254 -16.12 -12.11 19.60
C ASP A 254 -15.10 -12.32 20.73
N PRO A 255 -15.45 -13.12 21.79
CA PRO A 255 -14.58 -13.33 22.94
C PRO A 255 -13.30 -14.07 22.59
N ASP A 256 -13.32 -14.97 21.61
CA ASP A 256 -12.15 -15.76 21.22
C ASP A 256 -11.10 -14.86 20.53
N VAL A 257 -11.55 -13.99 19.64
CA VAL A 257 -10.68 -12.98 18.99
C VAL A 257 -10.11 -11.99 20.01
N ILE A 258 -10.91 -11.58 21.00
CA ILE A 258 -10.46 -10.66 22.05
C ILE A 258 -9.40 -11.34 22.92
N GLN A 259 -9.62 -12.59 23.32
CA GLN A 259 -8.69 -13.37 24.15
C GLN A 259 -7.38 -13.61 23.38
N GLU A 260 -7.46 -13.99 22.11
CA GLU A 260 -6.27 -14.17 21.27
C GLU A 260 -5.46 -12.87 21.14
N ASN A 261 -6.12 -11.74 20.91
CA ASN A 261 -5.47 -10.43 20.88
C ASN A 261 -4.80 -10.04 22.21
N ILE A 262 -5.37 -10.45 23.35
CA ILE A 262 -4.73 -10.24 24.65
C ILE A 262 -3.46 -11.09 24.76
N VAL A 263 -3.56 -12.37 24.46
CA VAL A 263 -2.45 -13.32 24.58
C VAL A 263 -1.31 -12.96 23.63
N GLN A 264 -1.60 -12.77 22.34
CA GLN A 264 -0.56 -12.55 21.33
C GLN A 264 0.11 -11.17 21.39
N VAL A 265 -0.63 -10.14 21.82
CA VAL A 265 -0.20 -8.76 21.65
C VAL A 265 0.03 -8.03 22.97
N LYS A 266 -0.74 -8.36 24.01
CA LYS A 266 -0.71 -7.58 25.26
C LYS A 266 0.19 -8.17 26.31
N LEU A 267 0.38 -9.48 26.30
CA LEU A 267 1.34 -10.14 27.21
C LEU A 267 2.80 -9.79 26.87
N GLU A 268 3.11 -9.51 25.62
CA GLU A 268 4.41 -8.99 25.19
C GLU A 268 4.59 -7.49 25.51
N SER A 269 3.55 -6.82 26.01
CA SER A 269 3.64 -5.40 26.38
C SER A 269 4.53 -5.21 27.61
N PRO A 270 5.32 -4.14 27.69
CA PRO A 270 6.10 -3.79 28.89
C PRO A 270 5.28 -3.69 30.18
N ASP A 271 3.97 -3.53 30.08
CA ASP A 271 3.06 -3.51 31.24
C ASP A 271 3.00 -4.86 31.98
N TYR A 272 3.29 -5.97 31.31
CA TYR A 272 3.10 -7.34 31.84
C TYR A 272 4.35 -8.22 31.80
N THR A 273 5.53 -7.65 31.57
CA THR A 273 6.80 -8.39 31.37
C THR A 273 7.18 -9.32 32.55
N ASN A 274 6.67 -9.02 33.77
CA ASN A 274 6.99 -9.78 34.98
C ASN A 274 5.74 -10.45 35.62
N CYS A 275 4.63 -10.53 34.90
CA CYS A 275 3.40 -11.10 35.39
C CYS A 275 3.19 -12.53 34.87
N ASN A 276 2.51 -13.38 35.65
CA ASN A 276 2.00 -14.65 35.16
C ASN A 276 0.96 -14.40 34.06
N THR A 277 0.92 -15.26 33.05
CA THR A 277 0.00 -15.14 31.90
C THR A 277 -1.46 -15.04 32.31
N GLU A 278 -1.90 -15.85 33.25
CA GLU A 278 -3.29 -15.87 33.70
C GLU A 278 -3.66 -14.59 34.45
N GLU A 279 -2.81 -14.13 35.36
CA GLU A 279 -2.99 -12.87 36.08
C GLU A 279 -3.00 -11.66 35.14
N ALA A 280 -2.12 -11.65 34.14
CA ALA A 280 -2.07 -10.59 33.15
C ALA A 280 -3.32 -10.54 32.27
N VAL A 281 -3.86 -11.69 31.88
CA VAL A 281 -5.14 -11.79 31.14
C VAL A 281 -6.30 -11.28 32.00
N GLU A 282 -6.36 -11.69 33.27
CA GLU A 282 -7.41 -11.27 34.19
C GLU A 282 -7.36 -9.74 34.43
N ASP A 283 -6.17 -9.19 34.71
CA ASP A 283 -5.98 -7.75 34.87
C ASP A 283 -6.41 -6.98 33.60
N PHE A 284 -6.03 -7.51 32.43
CA PHE A 284 -6.40 -6.86 31.18
C PHE A 284 -7.91 -6.93 30.91
N MET A 285 -8.58 -8.01 31.24
CA MET A 285 -10.05 -8.13 31.15
C MET A 285 -10.75 -7.14 32.10
N LYS A 286 -10.27 -6.97 33.33
CA LYS A 286 -10.75 -5.93 34.25
C LYS A 286 -10.53 -4.52 33.69
N ARG A 287 -9.39 -4.28 33.04
CA ARG A 287 -9.11 -3.02 32.34
C ARG A 287 -10.10 -2.75 31.20
N ILE A 288 -10.47 -3.76 30.41
CA ILE A 288 -11.51 -3.62 29.38
C ILE A 288 -12.82 -3.15 30.00
N LYS A 289 -13.25 -3.81 31.10
CA LYS A 289 -14.49 -3.46 31.82
C LYS A 289 -14.51 -2.02 32.34
N CYS A 290 -13.35 -1.45 32.71
CA CYS A 290 -13.26 -0.03 33.10
C CYS A 290 -13.65 0.94 31.96
N TYR A 291 -13.51 0.52 30.70
CA TYR A 291 -13.88 1.32 29.54
C TYR A 291 -15.29 1.04 29.01
N GLU A 292 -15.80 -0.19 29.20
CA GLU A 292 -17.10 -0.61 28.64
C GLU A 292 -18.25 0.26 29.14
N ASN A 293 -18.26 0.61 30.44
CA ASN A 293 -19.33 1.40 31.06
C ASN A 293 -19.42 2.83 30.51
N SER A 294 -18.34 3.37 29.94
CA SER A 294 -18.26 4.73 29.40
C SER A 294 -18.08 4.74 27.88
N TYR A 295 -18.17 3.59 27.23
CA TYR A 295 -17.96 3.51 25.79
C TYR A 295 -19.20 3.97 25.03
N GLU A 296 -19.00 4.98 24.21
CA GLU A 296 -19.97 5.54 23.28
C GLU A 296 -19.49 5.32 21.86
N THR A 297 -20.03 4.30 21.19
CA THR A 297 -19.72 3.99 19.77
C THR A 297 -20.08 5.17 18.86
N LEU A 298 -19.46 5.26 17.69
CA LEU A 298 -19.88 6.20 16.66
C LEU A 298 -21.29 5.82 16.18
N ASP A 299 -22.18 6.81 16.18
CA ASP A 299 -23.61 6.66 15.89
C ASP A 299 -23.98 7.35 14.59
N GLU A 300 -24.79 6.68 13.76
CA GLU A 300 -25.18 7.18 12.42
C GLU A 300 -25.99 8.48 12.46
N VAL A 301 -26.71 8.73 13.54
CA VAL A 301 -27.55 9.94 13.69
C VAL A 301 -26.81 11.03 14.43
N LEU A 302 -26.20 10.70 15.58
CA LEU A 302 -25.53 11.69 16.45
C LEU A 302 -24.19 12.15 15.88
N ASP A 303 -23.46 11.26 15.22
CA ASP A 303 -22.14 11.51 14.66
C ASP A 303 -22.17 11.67 13.11
N ARG A 304 -23.36 11.90 12.52
CA ARG A 304 -23.60 12.01 11.07
C ARG A 304 -22.73 13.06 10.36
N ASP A 305 -22.28 14.08 11.08
CA ASP A 305 -21.48 15.17 10.54
C ASP A 305 -19.97 14.89 10.60
N LEU A 306 -19.55 13.77 11.20
CA LEU A 306 -18.17 13.33 11.29
C LEU A 306 -17.76 12.50 10.08
N SER A 307 -16.47 12.56 9.72
CA SER A 307 -15.85 11.66 8.74
C SER A 307 -15.29 10.43 9.47
N TYR A 308 -15.79 9.24 9.14
CA TYR A 308 -15.34 8.02 9.82
C TYR A 308 -15.52 6.74 9.00
N ILE A 309 -14.77 5.72 9.40
CA ILE A 309 -15.02 4.32 9.10
C ILE A 309 -15.18 3.53 10.40
N LYS A 310 -16.21 2.71 10.47
CA LYS A 310 -16.44 1.75 11.54
C LYS A 310 -16.21 0.35 10.99
N ILE A 311 -15.26 -0.37 11.57
CA ILE A 311 -14.86 -1.72 11.20
C ILE A 311 -15.48 -2.66 12.24
N MET A 312 -16.37 -3.53 11.80
CA MET A 312 -17.11 -4.44 12.68
C MET A 312 -16.67 -5.88 12.40
N ASP A 313 -16.60 -6.66 13.47
CA ASP A 313 -16.36 -8.10 13.45
C ASP A 313 -15.13 -8.45 12.58
N VAL A 314 -14.01 -7.81 12.88
CA VAL A 314 -12.72 -8.03 12.22
C VAL A 314 -12.76 -7.78 10.70
N GLY A 315 -13.60 -6.84 10.25
CA GLY A 315 -13.72 -6.50 8.84
C GLY A 315 -14.76 -7.32 8.06
N GLN A 316 -15.67 -8.00 8.75
CA GLN A 316 -16.81 -8.63 8.08
C GLN A 316 -17.83 -7.59 7.60
N ARG A 317 -17.94 -6.46 8.32
CA ARG A 317 -18.83 -5.36 7.96
C ARG A 317 -18.13 -4.01 8.15
N TYR A 318 -18.49 -3.06 7.30
CA TYR A 318 -17.97 -1.70 7.35
C TYR A 318 -19.13 -0.71 7.27
N LEU A 319 -19.03 0.37 8.05
CA LEU A 319 -19.87 1.55 7.94
C LEU A 319 -18.95 2.74 7.66
N VAL A 320 -19.17 3.43 6.55
CA VAL A 320 -18.36 4.58 6.12
C VAL A 320 -19.23 5.81 6.03
N ASN A 321 -18.79 6.91 6.65
CA ASN A 321 -19.51 8.17 6.64
C ASN A 321 -18.61 9.34 6.22
N ARG A 322 -19.12 10.19 5.31
CA ARG A 322 -18.52 11.47 4.86
C ARG A 322 -17.03 11.38 4.51
N VAL A 323 -16.70 10.59 3.50
CA VAL A 323 -15.36 10.59 2.91
C VAL A 323 -15.21 11.84 2.05
N LEU A 324 -14.36 12.79 2.48
CA LEU A 324 -14.31 14.15 1.94
C LEU A 324 -13.17 14.40 0.93
N ASP A 325 -12.15 13.53 0.92
CA ASP A 325 -11.01 13.70 0.03
C ASP A 325 -10.38 12.35 -0.38
N HIS A 326 -9.40 12.42 -1.28
CA HIS A 326 -8.77 11.23 -1.84
C HIS A 326 -7.93 10.46 -0.81
N ILE A 327 -7.34 11.14 0.19
CA ILE A 327 -6.57 10.46 1.26
C ILE A 327 -7.52 9.62 2.11
N GLN A 328 -8.66 10.19 2.52
CA GLN A 328 -9.69 9.45 3.24
C GLN A 328 -10.22 8.27 2.42
N SER A 329 -10.42 8.46 1.11
CA SER A 329 -10.85 7.38 0.20
C SER A 329 -9.82 6.25 0.13
N ARG A 330 -8.52 6.56 0.05
CA ARG A 330 -7.44 5.57 0.07
C ARG A 330 -7.36 4.85 1.42
N ILE A 331 -7.52 5.57 2.52
CA ILE A 331 -7.59 5.00 3.87
C ILE A 331 -8.72 3.97 3.96
N VAL A 332 -9.93 4.34 3.55
CA VAL A 332 -11.10 3.44 3.55
C VAL A 332 -10.82 2.22 2.67
N TYR A 333 -10.36 2.42 1.44
CA TYR A 333 -10.05 1.34 0.52
C TYR A 333 -8.99 0.37 1.09
N TYR A 334 -7.93 0.90 1.71
CA TYR A 334 -6.91 0.09 2.35
C TYR A 334 -7.48 -0.71 3.54
N LEU A 335 -8.21 -0.05 4.44
CA LEU A 335 -8.79 -0.69 5.63
C LEU A 335 -9.79 -1.80 5.30
N MET A 336 -10.49 -1.70 4.17
CA MET A 336 -11.40 -2.75 3.68
C MET A 336 -10.67 -3.97 3.10
N ASN A 337 -9.35 -3.91 2.89
CA ASN A 337 -8.54 -5.01 2.36
C ASN A 337 -7.64 -5.67 3.42
N ILE A 338 -7.59 -5.14 4.64
CA ILE A 338 -6.80 -5.75 5.71
C ILE A 338 -7.51 -7.00 6.24
N HIS A 339 -6.78 -8.12 6.23
CA HIS A 339 -7.20 -9.36 6.89
C HIS A 339 -6.22 -9.73 8.00
N ILE A 340 -6.72 -10.37 9.06
CA ILE A 340 -5.93 -10.80 10.21
C ILE A 340 -5.62 -12.29 10.20
N THR A 341 -6.10 -13.04 9.21
CA THR A 341 -5.82 -14.48 9.07
C THR A 341 -4.33 -14.75 8.93
N PRO A 342 -3.80 -15.80 9.59
CA PRO A 342 -2.44 -16.25 9.37
C PRO A 342 -2.21 -16.58 7.91
N ARG A 343 -1.12 -16.06 7.33
CA ARG A 343 -0.81 -16.25 5.92
C ARG A 343 0.69 -16.25 5.66
N SER A 344 1.09 -16.83 4.54
CA SER A 344 2.46 -16.81 4.05
C SER A 344 2.51 -16.27 2.64
N ILE A 345 3.35 -15.27 2.41
CA ILE A 345 3.61 -14.69 1.10
C ILE A 345 5.02 -15.10 0.68
N TYR A 346 5.12 -15.74 -0.47
CA TYR A 346 6.40 -16.15 -1.04
C TYR A 346 6.76 -15.19 -2.17
N LEU A 347 7.92 -14.56 -2.07
CA LEU A 347 8.44 -13.69 -3.12
C LEU A 347 9.72 -14.32 -3.67
N CYS A 348 9.82 -14.42 -4.99
CA CYS A 348 11.07 -14.77 -5.64
C CYS A 348 11.23 -13.98 -6.93
N ARG A 349 12.46 -13.81 -7.35
CA ARG A 349 12.75 -13.36 -8.70
C ARG A 349 12.56 -14.52 -9.67
N HIS A 350 12.40 -14.21 -10.96
CA HIS A 350 12.54 -15.18 -12.03
C HIS A 350 13.90 -15.90 -11.93
N GLY A 351 14.03 -17.09 -12.50
CA GLY A 351 15.31 -17.74 -12.70
C GLY A 351 16.30 -16.85 -13.47
N GLU A 352 17.59 -17.07 -13.32
CA GLU A 352 18.61 -16.31 -14.05
C GLU A 352 18.31 -16.24 -15.54
N SER A 353 18.37 -15.05 -16.12
CA SER A 353 18.11 -14.79 -17.54
C SER A 353 19.40 -14.51 -18.31
N GLU A 354 19.34 -14.65 -19.63
CA GLU A 354 20.48 -14.39 -20.52
C GLU A 354 21.04 -12.96 -20.40
N LEU A 355 20.18 -11.96 -20.16
CA LEU A 355 20.60 -10.57 -19.94
C LEU A 355 21.22 -10.39 -18.55
N ASN A 356 20.82 -11.17 -17.54
CA ASN A 356 21.47 -11.12 -16.23
C ASN A 356 22.95 -11.52 -16.31
N VAL A 357 23.25 -12.61 -17.03
CA VAL A 357 24.64 -13.07 -17.22
C VAL A 357 25.48 -12.02 -17.94
N LYS A 358 24.88 -11.31 -18.91
CA LYS A 358 25.55 -10.25 -19.65
C LYS A 358 25.64 -8.90 -18.91
N GLY A 359 25.19 -8.83 -17.65
CA GLY A 359 25.19 -7.58 -16.87
C GLY A 359 24.24 -6.50 -17.40
N ARG A 360 23.28 -6.85 -18.26
CA ARG A 360 22.35 -5.92 -18.90
C ARG A 360 21.08 -5.74 -18.08
N ILE A 361 20.59 -4.51 -17.94
CA ILE A 361 19.35 -4.19 -17.22
C ILE A 361 18.15 -4.27 -18.16
N GLY A 362 16.97 -4.51 -17.61
CA GLY A 362 15.71 -4.52 -18.38
C GLY A 362 15.59 -5.68 -19.38
N GLY A 363 15.03 -5.37 -20.54
CA GLY A 363 14.81 -6.29 -21.66
C GLY A 363 13.88 -7.46 -21.37
N ASP A 364 13.58 -8.29 -22.38
CA ASP A 364 12.69 -9.45 -22.22
C ASP A 364 13.36 -10.74 -22.76
N SER A 365 14.49 -11.11 -22.16
CA SER A 365 15.19 -12.36 -22.46
C SER A 365 14.60 -13.58 -21.74
N GLY A 366 14.90 -14.77 -22.27
CA GLY A 366 14.57 -16.05 -21.66
C GLY A 366 15.52 -16.45 -20.53
N LEU A 367 15.23 -17.60 -19.90
CA LEU A 367 16.04 -18.19 -18.84
C LEU A 367 17.28 -18.88 -19.39
N THR A 368 18.40 -18.77 -18.67
CA THR A 368 19.60 -19.60 -18.85
C THR A 368 19.32 -21.06 -18.43
N THR A 369 20.30 -21.93 -18.63
CA THR A 369 20.24 -23.30 -18.10
C THR A 369 20.11 -23.31 -16.58
N GLY A 370 20.89 -22.46 -15.87
CA GLY A 370 20.79 -22.29 -14.41
C GLY A 370 19.42 -21.78 -13.98
N GLY A 371 18.88 -20.79 -14.71
CA GLY A 371 17.52 -20.27 -14.45
C GLY A 371 16.43 -21.35 -14.60
N LYS A 372 16.55 -22.25 -15.58
CA LYS A 372 15.63 -23.40 -15.75
C LYS A 372 15.78 -24.43 -14.63
N GLU A 373 17.01 -24.66 -14.16
CA GLU A 373 17.26 -25.54 -13.00
C GLU A 373 16.63 -24.95 -11.72
N PHE A 374 16.82 -23.66 -11.48
CA PHE A 374 16.14 -22.96 -10.37
C PHE A 374 14.63 -23.15 -10.45
N ALA A 375 14.01 -22.98 -11.60
CA ALA A 375 12.56 -23.13 -11.77
C ALA A 375 12.08 -24.55 -11.38
N LYS A 376 12.88 -25.59 -11.68
CA LYS A 376 12.60 -26.98 -11.26
C LYS A 376 12.74 -27.15 -9.74
N LYS A 377 13.78 -26.59 -9.13
CA LYS A 377 13.98 -26.63 -7.66
C LYS A 377 12.90 -25.84 -6.93
N LEU A 378 12.45 -24.72 -7.52
CA LEU A 378 11.33 -23.95 -6.98
C LEU A 378 10.04 -24.79 -6.93
N ASN A 379 9.77 -25.56 -7.98
CA ASN A 379 8.65 -26.52 -7.96
C ASN A 379 8.78 -27.52 -6.82
N GLN A 380 9.94 -28.17 -6.68
CA GLN A 380 10.18 -29.13 -5.60
C GLN A 380 9.99 -28.50 -4.23
N PHE A 381 10.50 -27.28 -4.03
CA PHE A 381 10.34 -26.52 -2.80
C PHE A 381 8.86 -26.24 -2.49
N ILE A 382 8.11 -25.72 -3.44
CA ILE A 382 6.69 -25.39 -3.27
C ILE A 382 5.87 -26.65 -2.97
N GLN A 383 6.12 -27.75 -3.67
CA GLN A 383 5.46 -29.04 -3.40
C GLN A 383 5.75 -29.55 -1.98
N ALA A 384 6.99 -29.40 -1.52
CA ALA A 384 7.40 -29.81 -0.17
C ALA A 384 6.75 -28.97 0.95
N GLN A 385 6.32 -27.74 0.64
CA GLN A 385 5.61 -26.90 1.64
C GLN A 385 4.19 -27.40 1.91
N GLY A 386 3.57 -28.18 1.04
CA GLY A 386 2.21 -28.69 1.22
C GLY A 386 1.14 -27.61 1.32
N ILE A 387 1.32 -26.48 0.61
CA ILE A 387 0.43 -25.31 0.72
C ILE A 387 -0.86 -25.60 -0.05
N SER A 388 -2.00 -25.53 0.66
CA SER A 388 -3.31 -25.57 0.02
C SER A 388 -3.62 -24.23 -0.65
N ASP A 389 -4.33 -24.27 -1.76
CA ASP A 389 -4.87 -23.09 -2.47
C ASP A 389 -3.83 -22.00 -2.80
N LEU A 390 -2.59 -22.41 -3.08
CA LEU A 390 -1.52 -21.49 -3.46
C LEU A 390 -1.87 -20.76 -4.76
N LYS A 391 -1.93 -19.45 -4.71
CA LYS A 391 -2.03 -18.57 -5.89
C LYS A 391 -0.64 -18.23 -6.38
N VAL A 392 -0.41 -18.34 -7.67
CA VAL A 392 0.87 -17.99 -8.30
C VAL A 392 0.67 -16.80 -9.24
N TRP A 393 1.41 -15.72 -9.00
CA TRP A 393 1.37 -14.52 -9.83
C TRP A 393 2.71 -14.29 -10.51
N THR A 394 2.67 -13.89 -11.77
CA THR A 394 3.84 -13.56 -12.58
C THR A 394 3.66 -12.21 -13.25
N SER A 395 4.75 -11.62 -13.72
CA SER A 395 4.69 -10.56 -14.72
C SER A 395 4.34 -11.13 -16.11
N GLN A 396 4.22 -10.26 -17.10
CA GLN A 396 4.03 -10.66 -18.50
C GLN A 396 5.36 -10.88 -19.27
N MET A 397 6.52 -10.86 -18.56
CA MET A 397 7.83 -11.06 -19.18
C MET A 397 8.21 -12.53 -19.25
N LYS A 398 8.88 -12.93 -20.33
CA LYS A 398 9.22 -14.34 -20.66
C LYS A 398 9.86 -15.07 -19.49
N ARG A 399 10.85 -14.46 -18.85
CA ARG A 399 11.62 -15.09 -17.74
C ARG A 399 10.76 -15.44 -16.52
N THR A 400 9.77 -14.62 -16.15
CA THR A 400 8.85 -14.95 -15.05
C THR A 400 7.85 -16.02 -15.44
N ILE A 401 7.33 -15.96 -16.68
CA ILE A 401 6.43 -16.95 -17.23
C ILE A 401 7.11 -18.32 -17.27
N GLN A 402 8.32 -18.42 -17.85
CA GLN A 402 9.09 -19.66 -17.92
C GLN A 402 9.42 -20.23 -16.52
N THR A 403 9.63 -19.36 -15.53
CA THR A 403 9.85 -19.79 -14.15
C THR A 403 8.58 -20.39 -13.55
N ALA A 404 7.42 -19.77 -13.76
CA ALA A 404 6.15 -20.25 -13.22
C ALA A 404 5.62 -21.49 -13.97
N GLU A 405 5.82 -21.60 -15.27
CA GLU A 405 5.43 -22.79 -16.06
C GLU A 405 6.05 -24.08 -15.49
N ALA A 406 7.27 -23.99 -14.96
CA ALA A 406 7.94 -25.14 -14.36
C ALA A 406 7.28 -25.63 -13.06
N LEU A 407 6.41 -24.82 -12.42
CA LEU A 407 5.67 -25.21 -11.21
C LEU A 407 4.52 -26.17 -11.50
N CYS A 408 4.08 -26.28 -12.75
CA CYS A 408 2.96 -27.11 -13.16
C CYS A 408 1.66 -26.87 -12.37
N VAL A 409 1.44 -25.64 -11.90
CA VAL A 409 0.22 -25.17 -11.25
C VAL A 409 -0.37 -23.99 -12.02
N PRO A 410 -1.66 -23.71 -11.91
CA PRO A 410 -2.25 -22.52 -12.52
C PRO A 410 -1.56 -21.25 -12.01
N TYR A 411 -1.32 -20.30 -12.91
CA TYR A 411 -0.76 -19.00 -12.56
C TYR A 411 -1.46 -17.86 -13.30
N GLU A 412 -1.43 -16.67 -12.70
CA GLU A 412 -1.99 -15.46 -13.27
C GLU A 412 -0.85 -14.50 -13.70
N GLN A 413 -1.00 -13.91 -14.87
CA GLN A 413 -0.06 -12.92 -15.40
C GLN A 413 -0.57 -11.50 -15.14
N TRP A 414 0.21 -10.72 -14.40
CA TRP A 414 -0.12 -9.35 -14.02
C TRP A 414 0.88 -8.38 -14.64
N LYS A 415 0.44 -7.54 -15.58
CA LYS A 415 1.30 -6.52 -16.21
C LYS A 415 1.93 -5.58 -15.18
N VAL A 416 1.21 -5.27 -14.11
CA VAL A 416 1.70 -4.40 -13.03
C VAL A 416 2.92 -4.98 -12.29
N LEU A 417 3.21 -6.28 -12.44
CA LEU A 417 4.41 -6.95 -11.92
C LEU A 417 5.60 -6.92 -12.89
N ASN A 418 5.49 -6.32 -14.09
CA ASN A 418 6.62 -6.16 -14.98
C ASN A 418 7.74 -5.37 -14.29
N GLU A 419 8.99 -5.63 -14.67
CA GLU A 419 10.14 -4.90 -14.13
C GLU A 419 10.01 -3.39 -14.39
N ILE A 420 10.73 -2.58 -13.63
CA ILE A 420 10.84 -1.16 -13.87
C ILE A 420 11.30 -0.92 -15.30
N ASP A 421 10.59 -0.03 -15.99
CA ASP A 421 10.96 0.37 -17.36
C ASP A 421 12.18 1.31 -17.30
N ALA A 422 13.30 0.83 -17.84
CA ALA A 422 14.53 1.62 -17.89
C ALA A 422 14.60 2.56 -19.11
N GLY A 423 13.54 2.67 -19.90
CA GLY A 423 13.41 3.58 -21.02
C GLY A 423 14.56 3.47 -22.00
N VAL A 424 15.30 4.56 -22.24
CA VAL A 424 16.44 4.56 -23.17
C VAL A 424 17.63 3.71 -22.71
N CYS A 425 17.64 3.28 -21.43
CA CYS A 425 18.68 2.43 -20.85
C CYS A 425 18.35 0.94 -20.89
N GLU A 426 17.21 0.54 -21.50
CA GLU A 426 16.86 -0.87 -21.66
C GLU A 426 17.95 -1.64 -22.40
N GLU A 427 18.27 -2.84 -21.91
CA GLU A 427 19.29 -3.74 -22.44
C GLU A 427 20.73 -3.19 -22.44
N MET A 428 21.01 -2.13 -21.66
CA MET A 428 22.36 -1.59 -21.48
C MET A 428 23.06 -2.16 -20.24
N MET A 429 24.38 -2.24 -20.27
CA MET A 429 25.23 -2.44 -19.10
C MET A 429 25.41 -1.11 -18.36
N TYR A 430 25.79 -1.16 -17.09
CA TYR A 430 26.02 0.06 -16.30
C TYR A 430 27.17 0.91 -16.87
N GLU A 431 28.20 0.28 -17.41
CA GLU A 431 29.35 0.92 -18.09
C GLU A 431 28.88 1.66 -19.36
N GLU A 432 27.98 1.04 -20.14
CA GLU A 432 27.40 1.66 -21.34
C GLU A 432 26.54 2.87 -20.94
N ILE A 433 25.76 2.76 -19.85
CA ILE A 433 24.94 3.88 -19.36
C ILE A 433 25.85 5.02 -18.86
N GLN A 434 26.91 4.71 -18.11
CA GLN A 434 27.89 5.70 -17.65
C GLN A 434 28.58 6.39 -18.81
N GLY A 435 28.96 5.66 -19.87
CA GLY A 435 29.63 6.23 -21.05
C GLY A 435 28.71 7.07 -21.93
N ASN A 436 27.47 6.59 -22.18
CA ASN A 436 26.53 7.23 -23.08
C ASN A 436 25.69 8.33 -22.41
N TYR A 437 25.40 8.18 -21.11
CA TYR A 437 24.52 9.05 -20.33
C TYR A 437 25.12 9.37 -18.96
N PRO A 438 26.31 9.97 -18.87
CA PRO A 438 27.04 10.17 -17.61
C PRO A 438 26.26 11.03 -16.60
N LEU A 439 25.53 12.04 -17.07
CA LEU A 439 24.70 12.88 -16.23
C LEU A 439 23.50 12.09 -15.62
N GLU A 440 22.81 11.33 -16.46
CA GLU A 440 21.69 10.49 -16.03
C GLU A 440 22.14 9.44 -15.01
N PHE A 441 23.31 8.83 -15.23
CA PHE A 441 23.90 7.89 -14.30
C PHE A 441 24.19 8.53 -12.94
N ALA A 442 24.76 9.74 -12.93
CA ALA A 442 25.04 10.49 -11.72
C ALA A 442 23.77 10.92 -10.96
N LEU A 443 22.78 11.45 -11.68
CA LEU A 443 21.49 11.85 -11.09
C LEU A 443 20.77 10.65 -10.46
N ARG A 444 20.82 9.48 -11.10
CA ARG A 444 20.26 8.25 -10.56
C ARG A 444 20.92 7.81 -9.24
N ASP A 445 22.23 7.99 -9.13
CA ASP A 445 22.95 7.63 -7.90
C ASP A 445 22.69 8.61 -6.76
N GLN A 446 22.36 9.88 -7.06
CA GLN A 446 22.00 10.89 -6.06
C GLN A 446 20.65 10.60 -5.38
N ASP A 447 19.62 10.28 -6.16
CA ASP A 447 18.30 9.90 -5.64
C ASP A 447 17.68 8.79 -6.48
N LYS A 448 18.09 7.56 -6.22
CA LYS A 448 17.64 6.39 -6.96
C LYS A 448 16.14 6.11 -6.84
N TYR A 449 15.49 6.61 -5.80
CA TYR A 449 14.05 6.41 -5.61
C TYR A 449 13.22 7.31 -6.53
N ARG A 450 13.56 8.61 -6.61
CA ARG A 450 12.80 9.58 -7.42
C ARG A 450 13.33 9.73 -8.85
N TYR A 451 14.57 9.30 -9.09
CA TYR A 451 15.13 9.34 -10.45
C TYR A 451 14.27 8.53 -11.41
N ARG A 452 13.81 9.19 -12.47
CA ARG A 452 13.06 8.57 -13.57
C ARG A 452 13.96 8.40 -14.79
N TYR A 453 14.04 7.17 -15.28
CA TYR A 453 14.73 6.92 -16.53
C TYR A 453 14.08 7.70 -17.68
N PRO A 454 14.86 8.31 -18.60
CA PRO A 454 14.31 8.99 -19.77
C PRO A 454 13.42 8.03 -20.58
N LYS A 455 12.14 8.39 -20.75
CA LYS A 455 11.07 7.57 -21.35
C LYS A 455 10.72 6.29 -20.56
N GLY A 456 11.13 6.18 -19.32
CA GLY A 456 10.87 5.04 -18.44
C GLY A 456 10.23 5.46 -17.12
N GLU A 457 10.44 4.63 -16.10
CA GLU A 457 9.87 4.76 -14.76
C GLU A 457 10.92 5.13 -13.71
N SER A 458 10.45 5.68 -12.59
CA SER A 458 11.16 5.75 -11.30
C SER A 458 10.69 4.64 -10.36
N TYR A 459 11.37 4.45 -9.22
CA TYR A 459 10.84 3.61 -8.14
C TYR A 459 9.54 4.19 -7.56
N GLU A 460 9.40 5.50 -7.52
CA GLU A 460 8.17 6.17 -7.10
C GLU A 460 6.99 5.80 -8.01
N ASP A 461 7.17 5.82 -9.33
CA ASP A 461 6.16 5.36 -10.31
C ASP A 461 5.83 3.88 -10.11
N LEU A 462 6.86 3.06 -9.86
CA LEU A 462 6.70 1.63 -9.63
C LEU A 462 5.89 1.34 -8.36
N VAL A 463 6.11 2.09 -7.27
CA VAL A 463 5.31 2.00 -6.04
C VAL A 463 3.84 2.34 -6.32
N GLN A 464 3.58 3.43 -7.05
CA GLN A 464 2.21 3.81 -7.44
C GLN A 464 1.53 2.69 -8.27
N ARG A 465 2.27 2.10 -9.20
CA ARG A 465 1.79 1.00 -10.06
C ARG A 465 1.51 -0.28 -9.26
N LEU A 466 2.27 -0.55 -8.20
CA LEU A 466 2.16 -1.76 -7.38
C LEU A 466 1.12 -1.66 -6.26
N GLU A 467 0.50 -0.52 -6.03
CA GLU A 467 -0.52 -0.35 -4.98
C GLU A 467 -1.65 -1.40 -5.06
N PRO A 468 -2.25 -1.70 -6.22
CA PRO A 468 -3.27 -2.74 -6.32
C PRO A 468 -2.76 -4.14 -5.96
N VAL A 469 -1.46 -4.41 -6.19
CA VAL A 469 -0.84 -5.70 -5.81
C VAL A 469 -0.75 -5.81 -4.29
N ILE A 470 -0.39 -4.73 -3.60
CA ILE A 470 -0.37 -4.70 -2.13
C ILE A 470 -1.77 -4.95 -1.56
N MET A 471 -2.81 -4.32 -2.13
CA MET A 471 -4.19 -4.55 -1.69
C MET A 471 -4.59 -6.01 -1.83
N GLU A 472 -4.21 -6.64 -2.93
CA GLU A 472 -4.53 -8.06 -3.14
C GLU A 472 -3.66 -8.98 -2.28
N LEU A 473 -2.39 -8.67 -2.02
CA LEU A 473 -1.55 -9.40 -1.07
C LEU A 473 -2.07 -9.30 0.37
N GLU A 474 -2.71 -8.19 0.74
CA GLU A 474 -3.37 -8.06 2.05
C GLU A 474 -4.65 -8.91 2.16
N ARG A 475 -5.28 -9.28 1.05
CA ARG A 475 -6.52 -10.08 1.00
C ARG A 475 -6.28 -11.59 0.88
N GLN A 476 -5.21 -12.01 0.21
CA GLN A 476 -4.96 -13.41 -0.10
C GLN A 476 -4.25 -14.12 1.05
N GLU A 477 -4.52 -15.42 1.22
CA GLU A 477 -3.90 -16.23 2.27
C GLU A 477 -2.50 -16.71 1.86
N ASN A 478 -2.40 -17.45 0.77
CA ASN A 478 -1.14 -18.04 0.32
C ASN A 478 -0.83 -17.63 -1.12
N VAL A 479 0.22 -16.85 -1.32
CA VAL A 479 0.60 -16.33 -2.63
C VAL A 479 2.09 -16.54 -2.88
N LEU A 480 2.43 -17.03 -4.08
CA LEU A 480 3.77 -16.97 -4.63
C LEU A 480 3.82 -15.91 -5.73
N VAL A 481 4.65 -14.90 -5.57
CA VAL A 481 4.89 -13.87 -6.59
C VAL A 481 6.25 -14.12 -7.23
N VAL A 482 6.24 -14.49 -8.51
CA VAL A 482 7.45 -14.59 -9.34
C VAL A 482 7.62 -13.27 -10.10
N CYS A 483 8.54 -12.45 -9.67
CA CYS A 483 8.69 -11.08 -10.18
C CYS A 483 10.14 -10.70 -10.48
N HIS A 484 10.47 -9.43 -10.36
CA HIS A 484 11.74 -8.84 -10.74
C HIS A 484 12.37 -8.11 -9.56
N GLN A 485 13.60 -7.62 -9.74
CA GLN A 485 14.38 -7.03 -8.64
C GLN A 485 13.75 -5.75 -8.10
N ALA A 486 13.37 -4.80 -8.97
CA ALA A 486 12.80 -3.54 -8.51
C ALA A 486 11.40 -3.73 -7.92
N VAL A 487 10.57 -4.55 -8.55
CA VAL A 487 9.25 -4.96 -8.03
C VAL A 487 9.37 -5.58 -6.65
N MET A 488 10.28 -6.55 -6.48
CA MET A 488 10.46 -7.25 -5.22
C MET A 488 10.94 -6.30 -4.11
N ARG A 489 11.79 -5.33 -4.43
CA ARG A 489 12.23 -4.27 -3.50
C ARG A 489 11.06 -3.43 -3.01
N CYS A 490 10.16 -3.01 -3.91
CA CYS A 490 8.97 -2.24 -3.54
C CYS A 490 8.03 -3.05 -2.63
N LEU A 491 7.77 -4.31 -2.96
CA LEU A 491 6.92 -5.19 -2.12
C LEU A 491 7.56 -5.43 -0.75
N LEU A 492 8.87 -5.73 -0.71
CA LEU A 492 9.59 -5.92 0.56
C LEU A 492 9.59 -4.65 1.42
N ALA A 493 9.80 -3.48 0.82
CA ALA A 493 9.79 -2.22 1.55
C ALA A 493 8.46 -1.99 2.27
N TYR A 494 7.35 -2.34 1.63
CA TYR A 494 6.05 -2.29 2.27
C TYR A 494 5.96 -3.22 3.50
N PHE A 495 6.34 -4.50 3.37
CA PHE A 495 6.22 -5.46 4.48
C PHE A 495 7.22 -5.20 5.61
N LEU A 496 8.39 -4.63 5.31
CA LEU A 496 9.47 -4.37 6.25
C LEU A 496 9.50 -2.93 6.78
N ASP A 497 8.53 -2.10 6.41
CA ASP A 497 8.47 -0.68 6.79
C ASP A 497 9.76 0.08 6.46
N LYS A 498 10.27 -0.10 5.22
CA LYS A 498 11.50 0.52 4.75
C LYS A 498 11.23 1.86 4.11
N THR A 499 12.14 2.80 4.36
CA THR A 499 12.05 4.16 3.82
C THR A 499 12.26 4.18 2.30
N ALA A 500 11.85 5.27 1.66
CA ALA A 500 12.09 5.53 0.25
C ALA A 500 13.59 5.48 -0.12
N GLU A 501 14.47 5.89 0.81
CA GLU A 501 15.93 5.87 0.61
C GLU A 501 16.52 4.45 0.68
N GLU A 502 15.99 3.59 1.55
CA GLU A 502 16.44 2.21 1.73
C GLU A 502 15.91 1.29 0.62
N LEU A 503 14.67 1.54 0.16
CA LEU A 503 13.93 0.69 -0.77
C LEU A 503 14.74 0.27 -2.01
N PRO A 504 15.40 1.19 -2.77
CA PRO A 504 16.11 0.82 -4.00
C PRO A 504 17.36 -0.03 -3.79
N TYR A 505 17.78 -0.24 -2.54
CA TYR A 505 19.00 -0.95 -2.16
C TYR A 505 18.75 -2.24 -1.37
N LEU A 506 17.47 -2.64 -1.22
CA LEU A 506 17.15 -3.92 -0.59
C LEU A 506 17.73 -5.10 -1.39
N LYS A 507 18.32 -6.06 -0.69
CA LYS A 507 18.91 -7.25 -1.31
C LYS A 507 17.83 -8.25 -1.71
N CYS A 508 17.74 -8.52 -3.01
CA CYS A 508 16.83 -9.49 -3.60
C CYS A 508 17.63 -10.41 -4.53
N PRO A 509 18.36 -11.40 -3.99
CA PRO A 509 19.22 -12.25 -4.79
C PRO A 509 18.39 -13.14 -5.75
N LEU A 510 19.00 -13.53 -6.87
CA LEU A 510 18.46 -14.58 -7.73
C LEU A 510 18.43 -15.92 -6.98
N HIS A 511 17.63 -16.86 -7.44
CA HIS A 511 17.56 -18.24 -6.97
C HIS A 511 17.27 -18.39 -5.46
N THR A 512 16.62 -17.37 -4.87
CA THR A 512 16.24 -17.33 -3.47
C THR A 512 14.75 -17.04 -3.34
N VAL A 513 14.08 -17.76 -2.46
CA VAL A 513 12.70 -17.52 -2.07
C VAL A 513 12.68 -16.78 -0.73
N LEU A 514 11.97 -15.67 -0.66
CA LEU A 514 11.69 -14.97 0.59
C LEU A 514 10.28 -15.33 1.03
N LYS A 515 10.18 -16.00 2.18
CA LYS A 515 8.91 -16.28 2.83
C LYS A 515 8.62 -15.18 3.83
N LEU A 516 7.54 -14.48 3.61
CA LEU A 516 7.04 -13.41 4.46
C LEU A 516 5.88 -13.93 5.30
N THR A 517 6.00 -13.80 6.61
CA THR A 517 4.91 -14.11 7.54
C THR A 517 4.53 -12.84 8.28
N PRO A 518 3.45 -12.14 7.85
CA PRO A 518 2.96 -10.96 8.56
C PRO A 518 2.59 -11.31 9.99
N VAL A 519 3.05 -10.51 10.94
CA VAL A 519 2.73 -10.60 12.36
C VAL A 519 2.08 -9.30 12.84
N ALA A 520 1.55 -9.28 14.06
CA ALA A 520 0.78 -8.16 14.58
C ALA A 520 1.44 -6.78 14.36
N TYR A 521 2.75 -6.66 14.56
CA TYR A 521 3.46 -5.38 14.48
C TYR A 521 4.63 -5.37 13.50
N GLY A 522 4.67 -6.30 12.56
CA GLY A 522 5.77 -6.38 11.60
C GLY A 522 5.59 -7.50 10.59
N CYS A 523 6.72 -8.02 10.12
CA CYS A 523 6.76 -9.17 9.21
C CYS A 523 8.02 -9.98 9.47
N LYS A 524 7.88 -11.28 9.69
CA LYS A 524 9.02 -12.20 9.72
C LYS A 524 9.42 -12.54 8.29
N VAL A 525 10.73 -12.55 8.03
CA VAL A 525 11.27 -12.88 6.70
C VAL A 525 12.25 -14.04 6.83
N GLU A 526 11.97 -15.10 6.12
CA GLU A 526 12.85 -16.25 5.98
C GLU A 526 13.43 -16.24 4.55
N SER A 527 14.76 -16.27 4.44
CA SER A 527 15.47 -16.31 3.16
C SER A 527 15.93 -17.74 2.87
N ILE A 528 15.42 -18.33 1.82
CA ILE A 528 15.61 -19.73 1.45
C ILE A 528 16.33 -19.80 0.10
N SER A 529 17.63 -20.11 0.11
CA SER A 529 18.39 -20.36 -1.11
C SER A 529 18.11 -21.75 -1.63
N LEU A 530 17.87 -21.88 -2.93
CA LEU A 530 17.60 -23.19 -3.58
C LEU A 530 18.87 -23.85 -4.14
N ASN A 531 20.06 -23.39 -3.73
CA ASN A 531 21.35 -23.99 -4.09
C ASN A 531 21.55 -24.20 -5.59
N VAL A 532 21.29 -23.17 -6.36
CA VAL A 532 21.65 -23.04 -7.78
C VAL A 532 22.43 -21.74 -7.91
N ASP A 533 23.64 -21.80 -8.42
CA ASP A 533 24.47 -20.61 -8.60
C ASP A 533 23.82 -19.63 -9.57
N ALA A 534 24.03 -18.36 -9.36
CA ALA A 534 23.54 -17.28 -10.21
C ALA A 534 24.45 -16.06 -10.09
N VAL A 535 24.46 -15.23 -11.12
CA VAL A 535 25.23 -13.98 -11.11
C VAL A 535 24.69 -13.01 -10.04
N ASN A 536 25.60 -12.25 -9.43
CA ASN A 536 25.21 -11.18 -8.56
C ASN A 536 24.73 -9.98 -9.39
N THR A 537 23.50 -9.56 -9.19
CA THR A 537 22.90 -8.39 -9.86
C THR A 537 22.65 -7.24 -8.89
N HIS A 538 23.08 -7.37 -7.63
CA HIS A 538 22.89 -6.33 -6.63
C HIS A 538 23.96 -5.26 -6.76
N ARG A 539 23.54 -4.01 -6.98
CA ARG A 539 24.42 -2.86 -6.90
C ARG A 539 24.26 -2.21 -5.52
N GLU A 540 25.37 -2.13 -4.79
CA GLU A 540 25.42 -1.45 -3.49
C GLU A 540 25.16 0.06 -3.66
N ARG A 541 24.83 0.73 -2.55
CA ARG A 541 24.67 2.20 -2.55
C ARG A 541 26.04 2.85 -2.75
N PRO A 542 26.23 3.71 -3.76
CA PRO A 542 27.48 4.43 -3.92
C PRO A 542 27.71 5.41 -2.76
N GLU A 543 28.96 5.53 -2.31
CA GLU A 543 29.33 6.48 -1.24
C GLU A 543 29.49 7.91 -1.81
N ASN A 544 30.22 8.06 -2.91
CA ASN A 544 30.33 9.33 -3.62
C ASN A 544 29.27 9.42 -4.74
N VAL A 545 28.36 10.35 -4.60
CA VAL A 545 27.24 10.57 -5.55
C VAL A 545 27.29 11.92 -6.25
N GLU A 546 28.43 12.63 -6.19
CA GLU A 546 28.60 13.90 -6.89
C GLU A 546 28.57 13.72 -8.41
N VAL A 547 27.99 14.68 -9.11
CA VAL A 547 27.87 14.66 -10.59
C VAL A 547 29.24 14.70 -11.27
N SER A 548 30.22 15.36 -10.62
CA SER A 548 31.58 15.57 -11.13
C SER A 548 32.53 14.40 -10.87
N ARG A 549 32.11 13.33 -10.20
CA ARG A 549 32.95 12.17 -9.87
C ARG A 549 33.53 11.49 -11.13
N MET A 550 34.69 10.85 -10.98
CA MET A 550 35.36 10.10 -12.05
C MET A 550 34.54 8.86 -12.44
N SER A 551 34.71 8.41 -13.68
CA SER A 551 33.98 7.25 -14.23
C SER A 551 34.26 5.97 -13.44
N GLU A 552 35.54 5.72 -13.12
CA GLU A 552 35.98 4.56 -12.34
C GLU A 552 35.35 4.56 -10.94
N GLU A 553 35.31 5.70 -10.28
CA GLU A 553 34.67 5.87 -8.98
C GLU A 553 33.15 5.64 -9.05
N ALA A 554 32.50 6.15 -10.10
CA ALA A 554 31.07 5.98 -10.32
C ALA A 554 30.67 4.50 -10.52
N LEU A 555 31.54 3.69 -11.08
CA LEU A 555 31.31 2.27 -11.38
C LEU A 555 31.76 1.32 -10.27
N LEU A 556 32.38 1.82 -9.19
CA LEU A 556 32.96 0.99 -8.12
C LEU A 556 31.99 -0.02 -7.51
N THR A 557 30.69 0.31 -7.46
CA THR A 557 29.65 -0.57 -6.88
C THR A 557 28.93 -1.45 -7.90
N VAL A 558 29.29 -1.38 -9.17
CA VAL A 558 28.69 -2.22 -10.22
C VAL A 558 29.10 -3.67 -10.01
N PRO A 559 28.16 -4.62 -9.97
CA PRO A 559 28.48 -6.03 -9.79
C PRO A 559 29.24 -6.57 -11.02
N ALA A 560 30.19 -7.46 -10.79
CA ALA A 560 30.90 -8.15 -11.86
C ALA A 560 29.91 -8.96 -12.73
N HIS A 561 30.14 -8.95 -14.05
CA HIS A 561 29.40 -9.75 -15.03
C HIS A 561 30.39 -10.46 -15.98
N GLN A 562 29.92 -11.50 -16.66
CA GLN A 562 30.73 -12.33 -17.55
C GLN A 562 30.58 -11.89 -19.01
#